data_da775acb1b9cddb26b0c242c6fc18f67
#
_entry.id   da775acb1b9cddb26b0c242c6fc18f67
#
_cell.length_a   1.000
_cell.length_b   1.000
_cell.length_c   1.000
_cell.angle_alpha   90.00
_cell.angle_beta   90.00
_cell.angle_gamma   90.00
#
_symmetry.space_group_name_H-M   'P 1'
#
loop_
_entity.id
_entity.type
_entity.pdbx_description
1 polymer ?
#
loop_
_entity_poly.entity_id
_entity_poly.type
_entity_poly.pdbx_seq_one_letter_code
_entity_poly.pdbx_strand_id
1 'polypeptide(L)'
;MTHDIPTSIDDTAARLLALDYVPERALATTVFLALRLQRPLFLEGEPGTGKTEIAKTLAAMLGRPLIRLQCHEGLDLTGAAYEWNYARQMLEIRLGEGEGLKRGQLAQELFSDRFLIRRALLQAIDPRDEPPGPGQAGPAPQGGGAARETLARAPLPPVLLIDELDRADEPFEAFLLEVLSDFQITIPEYGTVKALTPPIVVLTSNRTREIHDAVKRRCLYHWVGFPDAAREAQILARRVPGAPQKLSAEIVAFVQKLRALELYKQPGIAETIEWTRALMELDAIELDPQLINHTLGVLLKYQDDIGRLQGSEATRLLEQVRREASAAT
;
A
#
# COMPACT_ATOMS: atom_id res chain seq x y z
N MET A 1 -9.52 -14.42 14.95
CA MET A 1 -9.94 -14.35 13.52
C MET A 1 -9.16 -15.42 12.78
N THR A 2 -9.82 -16.21 11.94
CA THR A 2 -9.13 -17.20 11.08
C THR A 2 -8.36 -16.44 10.01
N HIS A 3 -7.05 -16.70 9.93
CA HIS A 3 -6.15 -16.05 8.94
C HIS A 3 -6.20 -16.72 7.57
N ASP A 4 -7.22 -17.55 7.32
CA ASP A 4 -7.40 -18.26 6.08
C ASP A 4 -7.96 -17.35 4.97
N ILE A 5 -7.72 -17.74 3.74
CA ILE A 5 -8.29 -17.06 2.56
C ILE A 5 -9.84 -17.07 2.66
N PRO A 6 -10.51 -15.94 2.39
CA PRO A 6 -11.97 -15.88 2.41
C PRO A 6 -12.63 -16.95 1.55
N THR A 7 -13.78 -17.43 2.01
CA THR A 7 -14.51 -18.53 1.34
C THR A 7 -15.52 -18.05 0.30
N SER A 8 -15.92 -16.78 0.39
CA SER A 8 -16.88 -16.16 -0.53
C SER A 8 -16.62 -14.65 -0.69
N ILE A 9 -17.31 -14.03 -1.65
CA ILE A 9 -17.29 -12.57 -1.84
C ILE A 9 -17.84 -11.86 -0.60
N ASP A 10 -18.92 -12.40 -0.03
CA ASP A 10 -19.56 -11.81 1.15
C ASP A 10 -18.70 -11.96 2.40
N ASP A 11 -17.99 -13.10 2.56
CA ASP A 11 -16.97 -13.28 3.61
C ASP A 11 -15.81 -12.28 3.43
N THR A 12 -15.36 -12.05 2.20
CA THR A 12 -14.32 -11.04 1.90
C THR A 12 -14.79 -9.65 2.31
N ALA A 13 -16.00 -9.25 1.91
CA ALA A 13 -16.55 -7.94 2.25
C ALA A 13 -16.72 -7.79 3.77
N ALA A 14 -17.22 -8.80 4.46
CA ALA A 14 -17.40 -8.78 5.91
C ALA A 14 -16.07 -8.64 6.67
N ARG A 15 -15.02 -9.36 6.25
CA ARG A 15 -13.69 -9.28 6.87
C ARG A 15 -13.01 -7.93 6.61
N LEU A 16 -13.12 -7.37 5.40
CA LEU A 16 -12.63 -6.03 5.11
C LEU A 16 -13.34 -4.99 5.97
N LEU A 17 -14.66 -5.10 6.09
CA LEU A 17 -15.48 -4.22 6.91
C LEU A 17 -15.13 -4.33 8.41
N ALA A 18 -14.80 -5.51 8.90
CA ALA A 18 -14.38 -5.72 10.30
C ALA A 18 -13.03 -5.04 10.63
N LEU A 19 -12.24 -4.68 9.60
CA LEU A 19 -10.99 -3.93 9.71
C LEU A 19 -11.15 -2.47 9.25
N ASP A 20 -12.37 -1.93 9.34
CA ASP A 20 -12.73 -0.55 9.01
C ASP A 20 -12.45 -0.13 7.56
N TYR A 21 -12.37 -1.11 6.66
CA TYR A 21 -12.36 -0.86 5.22
C TYR A 21 -13.75 -1.15 4.65
N VAL A 22 -14.42 -0.12 4.13
CA VAL A 22 -15.76 -0.23 3.53
C VAL A 22 -15.62 -0.54 2.03
N PRO A 23 -15.70 -1.83 1.60
CA PRO A 23 -15.52 -2.18 0.19
C PRO A 23 -16.80 -1.96 -0.61
N GLU A 24 -16.63 -1.64 -1.90
CA GLU A 24 -17.66 -1.90 -2.89
C GLU A 24 -17.74 -3.40 -3.19
N ARG A 25 -18.91 -3.89 -3.62
CA ARG A 25 -19.07 -5.30 -3.98
C ARG A 25 -18.14 -5.72 -5.11
N ALA A 26 -17.92 -4.83 -6.10
CA ALA A 26 -16.99 -5.08 -7.20
C ALA A 26 -15.54 -5.25 -6.71
N LEU A 27 -15.08 -4.39 -5.80
CA LEU A 27 -13.75 -4.51 -5.19
C LEU A 27 -13.63 -5.79 -4.36
N ALA A 28 -14.63 -6.10 -3.52
CA ALA A 28 -14.63 -7.34 -2.73
C ALA A 28 -14.57 -8.59 -3.63
N THR A 29 -15.26 -8.56 -4.77
CA THR A 29 -15.21 -9.63 -5.78
C THR A 29 -13.81 -9.76 -6.38
N THR A 30 -13.20 -8.64 -6.79
CA THR A 30 -11.85 -8.66 -7.38
C THR A 30 -10.81 -9.14 -6.38
N VAL A 31 -10.90 -8.69 -5.12
CA VAL A 31 -10.03 -9.16 -4.03
C VAL A 31 -10.20 -10.66 -3.79
N PHE A 32 -11.44 -11.14 -3.68
CA PHE A 32 -11.72 -12.57 -3.53
C PHE A 32 -11.09 -13.40 -4.64
N LEU A 33 -11.28 -12.99 -5.90
CA LEU A 33 -10.71 -13.67 -7.06
C LEU A 33 -9.19 -13.61 -7.07
N ALA A 34 -8.58 -12.46 -6.73
CA ALA A 34 -7.13 -12.32 -6.65
C ALA A 34 -6.52 -13.31 -5.67
N LEU A 35 -7.12 -13.45 -4.48
CA LEU A 35 -6.67 -14.38 -3.46
C LEU A 35 -6.86 -15.86 -3.87
N ARG A 36 -7.98 -16.18 -4.51
CA ARG A 36 -8.31 -17.57 -4.92
C ARG A 36 -7.52 -18.04 -6.12
N LEU A 37 -7.28 -17.17 -7.07
CA LEU A 37 -6.52 -17.46 -8.30
C LEU A 37 -5.02 -17.20 -8.16
N GLN A 38 -4.59 -16.69 -6.99
CA GLN A 38 -3.19 -16.30 -6.74
C GLN A 38 -2.63 -15.35 -7.82
N ARG A 39 -3.48 -14.40 -8.24
CA ARG A 39 -3.10 -13.39 -9.23
C ARG A 39 -2.88 -12.03 -8.57
N PRO A 40 -1.92 -11.24 -9.06
CA PRO A 40 -1.74 -9.86 -8.59
C PRO A 40 -3.02 -9.04 -8.74
N LEU A 41 -3.27 -8.15 -7.77
CA LEU A 41 -4.36 -7.18 -7.78
C LEU A 41 -3.80 -5.81 -8.22
N PHE A 42 -4.33 -5.23 -9.29
CA PHE A 42 -3.96 -3.90 -9.76
C PHE A 42 -5.09 -2.91 -9.51
N LEU A 43 -4.84 -1.94 -8.64
CA LEU A 43 -5.76 -0.88 -8.24
C LEU A 43 -5.34 0.43 -8.87
N GLU A 44 -6.16 0.96 -9.75
CA GLU A 44 -5.97 2.26 -10.39
C GLU A 44 -7.09 3.20 -9.98
N GLY A 45 -6.85 4.50 -9.92
CA GLY A 45 -7.88 5.49 -9.58
C GLY A 45 -7.29 6.78 -9.03
N GLU A 46 -8.17 7.71 -8.68
CA GLU A 46 -7.79 9.02 -8.16
C GLU A 46 -6.99 8.95 -6.85
N PRO A 47 -6.07 9.91 -6.60
CA PRO A 47 -5.37 10.01 -5.33
C PRO A 47 -6.35 10.11 -4.14
N GLY A 48 -5.96 9.58 -2.99
CA GLY A 48 -6.77 9.70 -1.77
C GLY A 48 -8.01 8.79 -1.71
N THR A 49 -8.21 7.85 -2.66
CA THR A 49 -9.37 6.94 -2.69
C THR A 49 -9.21 5.66 -1.84
N GLY A 50 -8.04 5.48 -1.19
CA GLY A 50 -7.82 4.34 -0.29
C GLY A 50 -7.21 3.10 -0.94
N LYS A 51 -6.57 3.20 -2.13
CA LYS A 51 -5.90 2.09 -2.82
C LYS A 51 -4.83 1.41 -1.98
N THR A 52 -3.92 2.19 -1.39
CA THR A 52 -2.83 1.70 -0.53
C THR A 52 -3.37 1.02 0.74
N GLU A 53 -4.50 1.49 1.26
CA GLU A 53 -5.12 0.95 2.48
C GLU A 53 -5.61 -0.49 2.29
N ILE A 54 -5.98 -0.89 1.08
CA ILE A 54 -6.38 -2.27 0.78
C ILE A 54 -5.26 -3.26 1.09
N ALA A 55 -4.02 -2.95 0.74
CA ALA A 55 -2.88 -3.85 0.99
C ALA A 55 -2.63 -4.02 2.50
N LYS A 56 -2.74 -2.94 3.28
CA LYS A 56 -2.64 -2.99 4.75
C LYS A 56 -3.77 -3.82 5.35
N THR A 57 -4.99 -3.60 4.86
CA THR A 57 -6.16 -4.35 5.32
C THR A 57 -6.06 -5.84 4.99
N LEU A 58 -5.55 -6.19 3.79
CA LEU A 58 -5.30 -7.58 3.40
C LEU A 58 -4.23 -8.24 4.28
N ALA A 59 -3.13 -7.54 4.57
CA ALA A 59 -2.10 -8.02 5.46
C ALA A 59 -2.66 -8.32 6.87
N ALA A 60 -3.44 -7.39 7.43
CA ALA A 60 -4.09 -7.56 8.73
C ALA A 60 -5.14 -8.69 8.69
N MET A 61 -5.98 -8.76 7.66
CA MET A 61 -7.02 -9.77 7.48
C MET A 61 -6.45 -11.19 7.44
N LEU A 62 -5.30 -11.36 6.80
CA LEU A 62 -4.66 -12.65 6.60
C LEU A 62 -3.55 -12.96 7.62
N GLY A 63 -3.27 -12.04 8.55
CA GLY A 63 -2.20 -12.20 9.54
C GLY A 63 -0.82 -12.34 8.90
N ARG A 64 -0.58 -11.67 7.77
CA ARG A 64 0.65 -11.74 6.99
C ARG A 64 1.46 -10.45 7.11
N PRO A 65 2.80 -10.52 7.05
CA PRO A 65 3.60 -9.31 7.01
C PRO A 65 3.32 -8.50 5.74
N LEU A 66 3.35 -7.17 5.86
CA LEU A 66 3.26 -6.24 4.73
C LEU A 66 4.66 -5.79 4.34
N ILE A 67 5.04 -6.03 3.10
CA ILE A 67 6.25 -5.48 2.50
C ILE A 67 5.82 -4.42 1.49
N ARG A 68 6.34 -3.20 1.63
CA ARG A 68 6.00 -2.08 0.74
C ARG A 68 7.20 -1.66 -0.10
N LEU A 69 7.00 -1.61 -1.40
CA LEU A 69 7.87 -0.96 -2.37
C LEU A 69 7.18 0.31 -2.86
N GLN A 70 7.71 1.47 -2.48
CA GLN A 70 7.25 2.76 -2.99
C GLN A 70 7.99 3.06 -4.28
N CYS A 71 7.26 3.17 -5.40
CA CYS A 71 7.85 3.54 -6.68
C CYS A 71 8.14 5.04 -6.75
N HIS A 72 9.22 5.39 -7.43
CA HIS A 72 9.66 6.76 -7.70
C HIS A 72 10.48 6.78 -8.99
N GLU A 73 10.69 7.95 -9.57
CA GLU A 73 11.55 8.13 -10.74
C GLU A 73 12.96 7.63 -10.45
N GLY A 74 13.54 6.90 -11.41
CA GLY A 74 14.88 6.31 -11.27
C GLY A 74 14.95 5.10 -10.34
N LEU A 75 13.82 4.50 -9.95
CA LEU A 75 13.82 3.24 -9.22
C LEU A 75 14.37 2.12 -10.12
N ASP A 76 15.52 1.61 -9.75
CA ASP A 76 16.18 0.52 -10.45
C ASP A 76 16.02 -0.83 -9.73
N LEU A 77 16.59 -1.87 -10.35
CA LEU A 77 16.58 -3.21 -9.79
C LEU A 77 17.30 -3.29 -8.43
N THR A 78 18.37 -2.50 -8.25
CA THR A 78 19.18 -2.51 -7.03
C THR A 78 18.41 -1.89 -5.85
N GLY A 79 17.64 -0.85 -6.10
CA GLY A 79 16.76 -0.25 -5.10
C GLY A 79 15.55 -1.11 -4.76
N ALA A 80 15.01 -1.84 -5.73
CA ALA A 80 13.74 -2.58 -5.60
C ALA A 80 13.91 -4.04 -5.16
N ALA A 81 14.90 -4.76 -5.71
CA ALA A 81 15.01 -6.21 -5.54
C ALA A 81 16.19 -6.63 -4.68
N TYR A 82 17.38 -6.26 -5.04
CA TYR A 82 18.60 -6.64 -4.32
C TYR A 82 19.76 -5.70 -4.58
N GLU A 83 20.72 -5.69 -3.68
CA GLU A 83 21.97 -4.96 -3.79
C GLU A 83 23.11 -5.81 -3.25
N TRP A 84 24.28 -5.74 -3.89
CA TRP A 84 25.47 -6.35 -3.37
C TRP A 84 26.17 -5.44 -2.34
N ASN A 85 26.52 -5.95 -1.17
CA ASN A 85 27.28 -5.21 -0.17
C ASN A 85 28.76 -5.11 -0.58
N TYR A 86 29.02 -4.26 -1.57
CA TYR A 86 30.36 -4.06 -2.12
C TYR A 86 31.41 -3.65 -1.06
N ALA A 87 31.02 -2.84 -0.08
CA ALA A 87 31.94 -2.43 0.98
C ALA A 87 32.42 -3.64 1.79
N ARG A 88 31.51 -4.55 2.12
CA ARG A 88 31.84 -5.77 2.84
C ARG A 88 32.60 -6.77 1.97
N GLN A 89 32.27 -6.89 0.69
CA GLN A 89 33.02 -7.70 -0.29
C GLN A 89 34.47 -7.22 -0.39
N MET A 90 34.70 -5.91 -0.52
CA MET A 90 36.05 -5.33 -0.59
C MET A 90 36.87 -5.57 0.67
N LEU A 91 36.25 -5.51 1.84
CA LEU A 91 36.90 -5.85 3.11
C LEU A 91 37.33 -7.31 3.14
N GLU A 92 36.44 -8.24 2.75
CA GLU A 92 36.72 -9.67 2.72
C GLU A 92 37.84 -10.04 1.72
N ILE A 93 37.87 -9.39 0.56
CA ILE A 93 38.95 -9.55 -0.44
C ILE A 93 40.30 -9.21 0.20
N ARG A 94 40.38 -8.07 0.89
CA ARG A 94 41.63 -7.62 1.54
C ARG A 94 42.07 -8.56 2.66
N LEU A 95 41.15 -9.07 3.45
CA LEU A 95 41.43 -10.04 4.50
C LEU A 95 41.89 -11.40 3.92
N GLY A 96 41.22 -11.90 2.89
CA GLY A 96 41.53 -13.16 2.22
C GLY A 96 42.89 -13.16 1.48
N GLU A 97 43.33 -12.00 0.97
CA GLU A 97 44.66 -11.83 0.41
C GLU A 97 45.77 -12.05 1.47
N GLY A 98 45.49 -11.62 2.72
CA GLY A 98 46.39 -11.86 3.86
C GLY A 98 46.48 -13.32 4.30
N GLU A 99 45.43 -14.11 4.07
CA GLU A 99 45.32 -15.54 4.46
C GLU A 99 45.69 -16.53 3.35
N GLY A 100 46.03 -16.07 2.14
CA GLY A 100 46.47 -16.90 1.03
C GLY A 100 45.39 -17.75 0.38
N LEU A 101 44.11 -17.34 0.48
CA LEU A 101 42.98 -18.04 -0.12
C LEU A 101 43.07 -18.07 -1.66
N LYS A 102 42.68 -19.20 -2.25
CA LYS A 102 42.67 -19.33 -3.72
C LYS A 102 41.59 -18.44 -4.35
N ARG A 103 41.98 -17.65 -5.36
CA ARG A 103 41.10 -16.69 -6.05
C ARG A 103 39.73 -17.25 -6.49
N GLY A 104 39.67 -18.53 -6.87
CA GLY A 104 38.42 -19.17 -7.31
C GLY A 104 37.42 -19.43 -6.16
N GLN A 105 37.90 -19.73 -4.96
CA GLN A 105 37.04 -19.91 -3.79
C GLN A 105 36.50 -18.56 -3.30
N LEU A 106 37.36 -17.54 -3.29
CA LEU A 106 36.98 -16.19 -2.92
C LEU A 106 35.90 -15.62 -3.84
N ALA A 107 36.00 -15.84 -5.15
CA ALA A 107 35.00 -15.38 -6.12
C ALA A 107 33.61 -16.00 -5.90
N GLN A 108 33.51 -17.27 -5.55
CA GLN A 108 32.23 -17.91 -5.23
C GLN A 108 31.62 -17.43 -3.91
N GLU A 109 32.45 -17.14 -2.91
CA GLU A 109 32.00 -16.65 -1.62
C GLU A 109 31.48 -15.22 -1.70
N LEU A 110 32.08 -14.37 -2.55
CA LEU A 110 31.69 -12.96 -2.70
C LEU A 110 30.25 -12.76 -3.20
N PHE A 111 29.72 -13.70 -3.99
CA PHE A 111 28.35 -13.66 -4.51
C PHE A 111 27.43 -14.64 -3.77
N SER A 112 27.65 -14.80 -2.46
CA SER A 112 26.80 -15.59 -1.59
C SER A 112 25.75 -14.74 -0.85
N ASP A 113 24.77 -15.39 -0.21
CA ASP A 113 23.76 -14.77 0.65
C ASP A 113 24.36 -13.81 1.70
N ARG A 114 25.58 -14.04 2.13
CA ARG A 114 26.30 -13.23 3.15
C ARG A 114 26.48 -11.77 2.72
N PHE A 115 26.58 -11.54 1.41
CA PHE A 115 26.80 -10.21 0.82
C PHE A 115 25.59 -9.67 0.08
N LEU A 116 24.51 -10.44 -0.02
CA LEU A 116 23.28 -10.06 -0.71
C LEU A 116 22.37 -9.26 0.24
N ILE A 117 22.20 -7.98 -0.05
CA ILE A 117 21.22 -7.13 0.62
C ILE A 117 19.87 -7.33 -0.07
N ARG A 118 18.92 -7.88 0.65
CA ARG A 118 17.56 -8.15 0.15
C ARG A 118 16.72 -6.90 0.24
N ARG A 119 16.19 -6.43 -0.88
CA ARG A 119 15.23 -5.34 -0.97
C ARG A 119 13.80 -5.89 -1.04
N ALA A 120 12.81 -5.01 -1.09
CA ALA A 120 11.40 -5.35 -0.94
C ALA A 120 10.92 -6.52 -1.83
N LEU A 121 11.30 -6.55 -3.11
CA LEU A 121 10.86 -7.61 -4.01
C LEU A 121 11.47 -8.97 -3.63
N LEU A 122 12.77 -9.02 -3.35
CA LEU A 122 13.42 -10.27 -2.96
C LEU A 122 12.97 -10.75 -1.59
N GLN A 123 12.73 -9.84 -0.62
CA GLN A 123 12.14 -10.19 0.67
C GLN A 123 10.74 -10.79 0.52
N ALA A 124 9.96 -10.32 -0.47
CA ALA A 124 8.63 -10.85 -0.71
C ALA A 124 8.65 -12.23 -1.39
N ILE A 125 9.59 -12.47 -2.29
CA ILE A 125 9.74 -13.74 -3.02
C ILE A 125 10.35 -14.83 -2.12
N ASP A 126 11.34 -14.48 -1.33
CA ASP A 126 12.04 -15.40 -0.44
C ASP A 126 12.09 -14.82 0.99
N PRO A 127 10.96 -14.88 1.70
CA PRO A 127 10.90 -14.41 3.08
C PRO A 127 11.72 -15.36 3.97
N ARG A 128 12.84 -14.88 4.45
CA ARG A 128 13.66 -15.55 5.46
C ARG A 128 13.62 -14.72 6.73
N ASP A 129 13.73 -15.38 7.87
CA ASP A 129 14.01 -14.68 9.12
C ASP A 129 15.36 -13.97 8.94
N GLU A 130 15.38 -12.63 8.97
CA GLU A 130 16.63 -11.89 8.95
C GLU A 130 17.51 -12.38 10.13
N PRO A 131 18.79 -12.72 9.87
CA PRO A 131 19.71 -12.94 10.98
C PRO A 131 19.75 -11.63 11.80
N PRO A 132 19.73 -11.72 13.14
CA PRO A 132 19.78 -10.54 13.99
C PRO A 132 20.94 -9.66 13.56
N GLY A 133 20.66 -8.36 13.34
CA GLY A 133 21.66 -7.38 12.90
C GLY A 133 22.86 -7.35 13.85
N PRO A 134 24.04 -6.87 13.40
CA PRO A 134 25.23 -6.79 14.23
C PRO A 134 24.95 -5.92 15.47
N GLY A 135 24.83 -6.55 16.62
CA GLY A 135 24.48 -5.94 17.92
C GLY A 135 23.31 -6.58 18.66
N GLN A 136 22.53 -7.46 18.02
CA GLN A 136 21.43 -8.20 18.66
C GLN A 136 21.70 -9.70 18.89
N ALA A 137 22.91 -10.17 18.65
CA ALA A 137 23.31 -11.51 18.99
C ALA A 137 23.41 -11.63 20.51
N GLY A 138 22.36 -12.15 21.16
CA GLY A 138 22.45 -12.69 22.50
C GLY A 138 23.47 -13.82 22.53
N PRO A 139 24.06 -14.14 23.73
CA PRO A 139 25.09 -15.16 23.84
C PRO A 139 24.57 -16.50 23.29
N ALA A 140 25.36 -17.10 22.38
CA ALA A 140 25.08 -18.41 21.82
C ALA A 140 24.90 -19.44 22.97
N PRO A 141 23.84 -20.27 22.96
CA PRO A 141 23.70 -21.32 23.95
C PRO A 141 24.81 -22.34 23.76
N GLN A 142 25.76 -22.37 24.68
CA GLN A 142 26.72 -23.44 24.82
C GLN A 142 26.00 -24.66 25.43
N GLY A 143 25.76 -25.70 24.63
CA GLY A 143 25.17 -26.93 25.11
C GLY A 143 24.86 -27.88 23.97
N GLY A 144 25.73 -28.87 23.79
CA GLY A 144 25.53 -29.95 22.83
C GLY A 144 24.34 -30.83 23.18
N GLY A 145 23.71 -31.38 22.16
CA GLY A 145 22.81 -32.54 22.28
C GLY A 145 21.35 -32.16 22.38
N ALA A 146 20.72 -32.20 21.28
CA ALA A 146 19.38 -32.56 20.85
C ALA A 146 19.01 -31.64 19.69
N ALA A 147 18.98 -32.21 18.50
CA ALA A 147 18.29 -31.60 17.36
C ALA A 147 16.85 -31.34 17.81
N ARG A 148 16.58 -30.15 18.31
CA ARG A 148 15.24 -29.64 18.37
C ARG A 148 14.82 -29.44 16.92
N GLU A 149 14.04 -30.38 16.42
CA GLU A 149 13.03 -30.17 15.41
C GLU A 149 12.10 -29.05 15.89
N THR A 150 12.58 -27.85 15.92
CA THR A 150 11.75 -26.70 15.69
C THR A 150 11.44 -26.79 14.19
N LEU A 151 10.34 -27.43 13.86
CA LEU A 151 9.58 -27.11 12.66
C LEU A 151 9.26 -25.61 12.78
N ALA A 152 10.24 -24.77 12.45
CA ALA A 152 10.05 -23.37 12.22
C ALA A 152 8.99 -23.34 11.10
N ARG A 153 7.76 -22.98 11.48
CA ARG A 153 6.65 -22.84 10.56
C ARG A 153 7.15 -21.89 9.52
N ALA A 154 7.29 -22.38 8.26
CA ALA A 154 7.76 -21.54 7.17
C ALA A 154 7.01 -20.20 7.23
N PRO A 155 7.71 -19.06 7.19
CA PRO A 155 7.06 -17.77 7.32
C PRO A 155 5.91 -17.67 6.30
N LEU A 156 4.75 -17.19 6.74
CA LEU A 156 3.62 -17.01 5.84
C LEU A 156 4.03 -16.05 4.73
N PRO A 157 3.71 -16.36 3.46
CA PRO A 157 4.06 -15.48 2.35
C PRO A 157 3.46 -14.08 2.59
N PRO A 158 4.23 -13.00 2.41
CA PRO A 158 3.81 -11.65 2.73
C PRO A 158 2.75 -11.12 1.75
N VAL A 159 2.16 -9.99 2.12
CA VAL A 159 1.50 -9.09 1.17
C VAL A 159 2.56 -8.12 0.66
N LEU A 160 2.82 -8.14 -0.65
CA LEU A 160 3.71 -7.20 -1.33
C LEU A 160 2.87 -6.07 -1.92
N LEU A 161 3.09 -4.85 -1.44
CA LEU A 161 2.50 -3.64 -2.01
C LEU A 161 3.54 -2.95 -2.89
N ILE A 162 3.26 -2.85 -4.19
CA ILE A 162 4.00 -2.02 -5.16
C ILE A 162 3.18 -0.75 -5.35
N ASP A 163 3.59 0.31 -4.66
CA ASP A 163 2.79 1.53 -4.51
C ASP A 163 3.23 2.62 -5.50
N GLU A 164 2.26 3.30 -6.13
CA GLU A 164 2.46 4.35 -7.13
C GLU A 164 3.33 3.89 -8.32
N LEU A 165 2.98 2.75 -8.93
CA LEU A 165 3.72 2.16 -10.07
C LEU A 165 3.85 3.14 -11.24
N ASP A 166 2.91 4.03 -11.43
CA ASP A 166 2.93 5.09 -12.45
C ASP A 166 4.07 6.12 -12.28
N ARG A 167 4.85 6.05 -11.20
CA ARG A 167 6.07 6.84 -10.99
C ARG A 167 7.36 6.11 -11.37
N ALA A 168 7.29 4.81 -11.62
CA ALA A 168 8.45 4.04 -12.05
C ALA A 168 8.66 4.15 -13.57
N ASP A 169 9.85 3.79 -14.04
CA ASP A 169 10.21 3.83 -15.46
C ASP A 169 9.78 2.53 -16.18
N GLU A 170 9.67 2.57 -17.51
CA GLU A 170 9.34 1.40 -18.33
C GLU A 170 10.30 0.20 -18.14
N PRO A 171 11.64 0.38 -18.00
CA PRO A 171 12.55 -0.73 -17.70
C PRO A 171 12.19 -1.47 -16.41
N PHE A 172 11.73 -0.75 -15.38
CA PHE A 172 11.27 -1.37 -14.14
C PHE A 172 9.98 -2.17 -14.33
N GLU A 173 9.03 -1.68 -15.15
CA GLU A 173 7.83 -2.45 -15.50
C GLU A 173 8.18 -3.74 -16.24
N ALA A 174 9.14 -3.70 -17.16
CA ALA A 174 9.61 -4.88 -17.86
C ALA A 174 10.20 -5.94 -16.90
N PHE A 175 10.98 -5.49 -15.91
CA PHE A 175 11.48 -6.37 -14.85
C PHE A 175 10.35 -6.98 -14.00
N LEU A 176 9.32 -6.20 -13.67
CA LEU A 176 8.18 -6.71 -12.91
C LEU A 176 7.42 -7.83 -13.62
N LEU A 177 7.52 -7.95 -14.95
CA LEU A 177 6.85 -9.04 -15.69
C LEU A 177 7.30 -10.42 -15.23
N GLU A 178 8.60 -10.61 -14.91
CA GLU A 178 9.12 -11.86 -14.35
C GLU A 178 8.53 -12.11 -12.95
N VAL A 179 8.57 -11.09 -12.08
CA VAL A 179 8.05 -11.17 -10.72
C VAL A 179 6.55 -11.49 -10.68
N LEU A 180 5.76 -10.85 -11.54
CA LEU A 180 4.30 -11.00 -11.56
C LEU A 180 3.81 -12.28 -12.25
N SER A 181 4.62 -12.86 -13.15
CA SER A 181 4.26 -14.09 -13.87
C SER A 181 4.66 -15.35 -13.12
N ASP A 182 5.92 -15.39 -12.70
CA ASP A 182 6.58 -16.60 -12.23
C ASP A 182 6.95 -16.56 -10.75
N PHE A 183 6.71 -15.41 -10.09
CA PHE A 183 7.10 -15.14 -8.70
C PHE A 183 8.57 -15.50 -8.46
N GLN A 184 9.44 -15.03 -9.34
CA GLN A 184 10.87 -15.27 -9.29
C GLN A 184 11.67 -14.00 -9.62
N ILE A 185 12.93 -14.00 -9.22
CA ILE A 185 13.91 -12.96 -9.52
C ILE A 185 15.21 -13.63 -9.95
N THR A 186 15.72 -13.29 -11.12
CA THR A 186 17.01 -13.75 -11.61
C THR A 186 18.10 -12.76 -11.22
N ILE A 187 19.07 -13.23 -10.44
CA ILE A 187 20.25 -12.47 -10.01
C ILE A 187 21.46 -13.03 -10.74
N PRO A 188 22.15 -12.28 -11.62
CA PRO A 188 23.15 -12.82 -12.55
C PRO A 188 24.21 -13.72 -11.94
N GLU A 189 24.83 -13.32 -10.83
CA GLU A 189 25.94 -14.06 -10.20
C GLU A 189 25.47 -15.09 -9.16
N TYR A 190 24.19 -15.04 -8.77
CA TYR A 190 23.61 -15.85 -7.70
C TYR A 190 22.68 -16.96 -8.22
N GLY A 191 21.96 -16.67 -9.30
CA GLY A 191 20.95 -17.57 -9.89
C GLY A 191 19.53 -17.08 -9.71
N THR A 192 18.56 -17.93 -10.06
CA THR A 192 17.14 -17.59 -9.97
C THR A 192 16.56 -17.98 -8.62
N VAL A 193 16.01 -16.99 -7.91
CA VAL A 193 15.28 -17.18 -6.67
C VAL A 193 13.80 -17.22 -6.98
N LYS A 194 13.12 -18.31 -6.65
CA LYS A 194 11.69 -18.53 -6.89
C LYS A 194 10.95 -18.70 -5.57
N ALA A 195 9.77 -18.09 -5.48
CA ALA A 195 8.92 -18.21 -4.30
C ALA A 195 8.43 -19.65 -4.12
N LEU A 196 8.61 -20.21 -2.93
CA LEU A 196 8.02 -21.49 -2.55
C LEU A 196 6.51 -21.39 -2.45
N THR A 197 6.01 -20.28 -1.93
CA THR A 197 4.59 -19.92 -1.91
C THR A 197 4.47 -18.48 -2.39
N PRO A 198 3.69 -18.22 -3.45
CA PRO A 198 3.54 -16.87 -3.99
C PRO A 198 3.10 -15.85 -2.95
N PRO A 199 3.71 -14.65 -2.90
CA PRO A 199 3.21 -13.53 -2.12
C PRO A 199 1.87 -13.06 -2.69
N ILE A 200 1.07 -12.38 -1.87
CA ILE A 200 -0.09 -11.65 -2.35
C ILE A 200 0.40 -10.29 -2.85
N VAL A 201 0.29 -10.05 -4.15
CA VAL A 201 0.80 -8.81 -4.74
C VAL A 201 -0.35 -7.84 -5.00
N VAL A 202 -0.18 -6.62 -4.50
CA VAL A 202 -1.08 -5.48 -4.75
C VAL A 202 -0.26 -4.37 -5.41
N LEU A 203 -0.70 -3.95 -6.59
CA LEU A 203 -0.13 -2.80 -7.31
C LEU A 203 -1.10 -1.64 -7.23
N THR A 204 -0.60 -0.42 -7.06
CA THR A 204 -1.40 0.80 -7.12
C THR A 204 -0.88 1.77 -8.17
N SER A 205 -1.79 2.56 -8.76
CA SER A 205 -1.47 3.63 -9.70
C SER A 205 -2.45 4.80 -9.49
N ASN A 206 -1.94 6.03 -9.58
CA ASN A 206 -2.74 7.26 -9.62
C ASN A 206 -2.98 7.72 -11.06
N ARG A 207 -2.55 6.91 -12.05
CA ARG A 207 -2.70 7.19 -13.48
C ARG A 207 -2.04 8.50 -13.93
N THR A 208 -0.93 8.88 -13.33
CA THR A 208 -0.13 10.03 -13.80
C THR A 208 0.51 9.75 -15.16
N ARG A 209 0.74 8.48 -15.49
CA ARG A 209 1.02 7.95 -16.82
C ARG A 209 0.35 6.59 -17.03
N GLU A 210 0.26 6.14 -18.27
CA GLU A 210 -0.24 4.80 -18.59
C GLU A 210 0.79 3.73 -18.20
N ILE A 211 0.30 2.64 -17.60
CA ILE A 211 1.08 1.44 -17.29
C ILE A 211 0.99 0.48 -18.49
N HIS A 212 2.10 -0.15 -18.81
CA HIS A 212 2.20 -1.05 -19.96
C HIS A 212 1.19 -2.21 -19.85
N ASP A 213 0.51 -2.49 -20.96
CA ASP A 213 -0.51 -3.54 -21.05
C ASP A 213 -0.05 -4.91 -20.56
N ALA A 214 1.23 -5.24 -20.76
CA ALA A 214 1.79 -6.51 -20.32
C ALA A 214 1.70 -6.70 -18.80
N VAL A 215 1.84 -5.64 -18.01
CA VAL A 215 1.65 -5.66 -16.55
C VAL A 215 0.17 -5.84 -16.23
N LYS A 216 -0.72 -5.03 -16.84
CA LYS A 216 -2.17 -5.08 -16.62
C LYS A 216 -2.75 -6.47 -16.90
N ARG A 217 -2.31 -7.15 -17.99
CA ARG A 217 -2.78 -8.50 -18.35
C ARG A 217 -2.42 -9.59 -17.35
N ARG A 218 -1.41 -9.39 -16.52
CA ARG A 218 -1.00 -10.32 -15.46
C ARG A 218 -1.79 -10.15 -14.18
N CYS A 219 -2.49 -9.04 -14.05
CA CYS A 219 -3.21 -8.66 -12.84
C CYS A 219 -4.73 -8.83 -13.00
N LEU A 220 -5.43 -8.88 -11.88
CA LEU A 220 -6.84 -8.56 -11.82
C LEU A 220 -6.97 -7.07 -11.57
N TYR A 221 -7.64 -6.39 -12.48
CA TYR A 221 -7.76 -4.93 -12.51
C TYR A 221 -9.03 -4.46 -11.79
N HIS A 222 -8.91 -3.38 -11.01
CA HIS A 222 -10.06 -2.69 -10.45
C HIS A 222 -9.80 -1.18 -10.40
N TRP A 223 -10.77 -0.40 -10.90
CA TRP A 223 -10.77 1.04 -10.76
C TRP A 223 -11.38 1.44 -9.41
N VAL A 224 -10.64 2.20 -8.60
CA VAL A 224 -11.09 2.72 -7.30
C VAL A 224 -11.50 4.17 -7.47
N GLY A 225 -12.81 4.39 -7.64
CA GLY A 225 -13.40 5.72 -7.74
C GLY A 225 -13.62 6.38 -6.38
N PHE A 226 -14.07 7.63 -6.40
CA PHE A 226 -14.57 8.28 -5.20
C PHE A 226 -15.81 7.56 -4.67
N PRO A 227 -15.96 7.41 -3.34
CA PRO A 227 -17.17 6.81 -2.79
C PRO A 227 -18.40 7.70 -3.03
N ASP A 228 -19.56 7.09 -3.17
CA ASP A 228 -20.83 7.79 -3.09
C ASP A 228 -21.08 8.31 -1.66
N ALA A 229 -22.10 9.16 -1.50
CA ALA A 229 -22.42 9.79 -0.21
C ALA A 229 -22.69 8.77 0.91
N ALA A 230 -23.40 7.68 0.61
CA ALA A 230 -23.75 6.66 1.59
C ALA A 230 -22.51 5.91 2.09
N ARG A 231 -21.63 5.52 1.16
CA ARG A 231 -20.37 4.85 1.49
C ARG A 231 -19.41 5.79 2.19
N GLU A 232 -19.30 7.06 1.77
CA GLU A 232 -18.45 8.06 2.42
C GLU A 232 -18.88 8.30 3.87
N ALA A 233 -20.18 8.39 4.13
CA ALA A 233 -20.73 8.49 5.48
C ALA A 233 -20.36 7.25 6.35
N GLN A 234 -20.44 6.05 5.78
CA GLN A 234 -20.03 4.82 6.48
C GLN A 234 -18.52 4.82 6.78
N ILE A 235 -17.68 5.29 5.85
CA ILE A 235 -16.24 5.42 6.06
C ILE A 235 -15.95 6.40 7.19
N LEU A 236 -16.57 7.58 7.18
CA LEU A 236 -16.40 8.57 8.24
C LEU A 236 -16.80 8.03 9.60
N ALA A 237 -17.96 7.38 9.71
CA ALA A 237 -18.44 6.82 10.97
C ALA A 237 -17.46 5.80 11.58
N ARG A 238 -16.69 5.08 10.75
CA ARG A 238 -15.70 4.09 11.20
C ARG A 238 -14.32 4.70 11.48
N ARG A 239 -13.89 5.64 10.62
CA ARG A 239 -12.54 6.20 10.67
C ARG A 239 -12.42 7.40 11.60
N VAL A 240 -13.54 8.04 11.92
CA VAL A 240 -13.64 9.18 12.84
C VAL A 240 -14.79 8.94 13.85
N PRO A 241 -14.64 7.92 14.71
CA PRO A 241 -15.65 7.63 15.72
C PRO A 241 -15.79 8.83 16.67
N GLY A 242 -17.03 9.22 16.98
CA GLY A 242 -17.33 10.37 17.84
C GLY A 242 -17.57 11.68 17.08
N ALA A 243 -17.44 11.72 15.76
CA ALA A 243 -17.85 12.90 15.00
C ALA A 243 -19.36 13.12 15.10
N PRO A 244 -19.82 14.37 15.39
CA PRO A 244 -21.24 14.69 15.46
C PRO A 244 -21.96 14.28 14.17
N GLN A 245 -23.10 13.62 14.29
CA GLN A 245 -23.83 13.11 13.12
C GLN A 245 -24.20 14.21 12.12
N LYS A 246 -24.62 15.39 12.64
CA LYS A 246 -24.95 16.55 11.79
C LYS A 246 -23.73 17.03 11.02
N LEU A 247 -22.59 17.19 11.71
CA LEU A 247 -21.33 17.60 11.10
C LEU A 247 -20.89 16.62 10.00
N SER A 248 -20.90 15.32 10.30
CA SER A 248 -20.52 14.28 9.34
C SER A 248 -21.41 14.28 8.09
N ALA A 249 -22.73 14.44 8.26
CA ALA A 249 -23.67 14.51 7.15
C ALA A 249 -23.43 15.75 6.26
N GLU A 250 -23.22 16.93 6.88
CA GLU A 250 -22.93 18.17 6.16
C GLU A 250 -21.57 18.10 5.43
N ILE A 251 -20.53 17.50 6.04
CA ILE A 251 -19.22 17.29 5.43
C ILE A 251 -19.36 16.43 4.18
N VAL A 252 -20.00 15.26 4.28
CA VAL A 252 -20.20 14.36 3.14
C VAL A 252 -20.93 15.07 2.01
N ALA A 253 -22.05 15.71 2.31
CA ALA A 253 -22.82 16.41 1.29
C ALA A 253 -22.03 17.57 0.64
N PHE A 254 -21.25 18.31 1.42
CA PHE A 254 -20.38 19.39 0.95
C PHE A 254 -19.28 18.86 0.02
N VAL A 255 -18.59 17.79 0.42
CA VAL A 255 -17.50 17.17 -0.38
C VAL A 255 -18.04 16.56 -1.66
N GLN A 256 -19.21 15.91 -1.64
CA GLN A 256 -19.85 15.40 -2.85
C GLN A 256 -20.16 16.54 -3.86
N LYS A 257 -20.61 17.70 -3.35
CA LYS A 257 -20.81 18.88 -4.20
C LYS A 257 -19.50 19.44 -4.74
N LEU A 258 -18.45 19.49 -3.93
CA LEU A 258 -17.13 19.92 -4.40
C LEU A 258 -16.60 19.04 -5.54
N ARG A 259 -16.77 17.73 -5.45
CA ARG A 259 -16.35 16.79 -6.51
C ARG A 259 -17.12 16.95 -7.82
N ALA A 260 -18.30 17.58 -7.79
CA ALA A 260 -19.06 17.91 -8.97
C ALA A 260 -18.60 19.22 -9.65
N LEU A 261 -17.72 20.00 -8.99
CA LEU A 261 -17.14 21.21 -9.56
C LEU A 261 -15.89 20.87 -10.38
N GLU A 262 -15.58 21.72 -11.35
CA GLU A 262 -14.33 21.69 -12.12
C GLU A 262 -13.17 22.24 -11.25
N LEU A 263 -12.63 21.41 -10.37
CA LEU A 263 -11.44 21.68 -9.56
C LEU A 263 -10.21 21.12 -10.25
N TYR A 264 -9.07 21.74 -10.02
CA TYR A 264 -7.78 21.22 -10.48
C TYR A 264 -7.50 19.85 -9.87
N LYS A 265 -7.85 19.69 -8.57
CA LYS A 265 -7.78 18.41 -7.87
C LYS A 265 -8.98 18.24 -6.94
N GLN A 266 -9.76 17.23 -7.20
CA GLN A 266 -10.89 16.86 -6.34
C GLN A 266 -10.39 16.25 -5.02
N PRO A 267 -11.03 16.56 -3.87
CA PRO A 267 -10.67 15.99 -2.58
C PRO A 267 -11.04 14.50 -2.53
N GLY A 268 -10.07 13.67 -2.12
CA GLY A 268 -10.28 12.25 -1.87
C GLY A 268 -10.89 11.98 -0.50
N ILE A 269 -11.14 10.69 -0.21
CA ILE A 269 -11.67 10.28 1.10
C ILE A 269 -10.66 10.54 2.23
N ALA A 270 -9.36 10.51 1.94
CA ALA A 270 -8.33 10.83 2.91
C ALA A 270 -8.44 12.28 3.40
N GLU A 271 -8.60 13.22 2.46
CA GLU A 271 -8.80 14.63 2.76
C GLU A 271 -10.11 14.87 3.52
N THR A 272 -11.20 14.15 3.19
CA THR A 272 -12.47 14.22 3.93
C THR A 272 -12.30 13.78 5.38
N ILE A 273 -11.57 12.68 5.63
CA ILE A 273 -11.28 12.19 6.98
C ILE A 273 -10.44 13.20 7.76
N GLU A 274 -9.38 13.73 7.15
CA GLU A 274 -8.51 14.74 7.77
C GLU A 274 -9.28 16.00 8.11
N TRP A 275 -10.13 16.48 7.20
CA TRP A 275 -10.93 17.67 7.43
C TRP A 275 -11.95 17.46 8.54
N THR A 276 -12.61 16.30 8.58
CA THR A 276 -13.52 15.95 9.69
C THR A 276 -12.80 16.00 11.04
N ARG A 277 -11.60 15.44 11.13
CA ARG A 277 -10.78 15.48 12.36
C ARG A 277 -10.39 16.91 12.72
N ALA A 278 -9.95 17.71 11.76
CA ALA A 278 -9.58 19.09 11.98
C ALA A 278 -10.76 19.93 12.51
N LEU A 279 -11.97 19.70 11.97
CA LEU A 279 -13.17 20.39 12.46
C LEU A 279 -13.56 19.95 13.87
N MET A 280 -13.36 18.68 14.22
CA MET A 280 -13.57 18.20 15.61
C MET A 280 -12.60 18.84 16.62
N GLU A 281 -11.33 19.03 16.23
CA GLU A 281 -10.35 19.75 17.07
C GLU A 281 -10.71 21.24 17.28
N LEU A 282 -11.60 21.77 16.45
CA LEU A 282 -12.18 23.11 16.58
C LEU A 282 -13.55 23.10 17.27
N ASP A 283 -13.92 22.00 17.93
CA ASP A 283 -15.20 21.80 18.60
C ASP A 283 -16.44 22.04 17.71
N ALA A 284 -16.29 21.83 16.40
CA ALA A 284 -17.40 22.03 15.47
C ALA A 284 -18.47 20.94 15.60
N ILE A 285 -19.71 21.35 15.73
CA ILE A 285 -20.90 20.47 15.77
C ILE A 285 -21.67 20.47 14.45
N GLU A 286 -21.44 21.48 13.63
CA GLU A 286 -21.98 21.67 12.28
C GLU A 286 -21.02 22.51 11.45
N LEU A 287 -21.18 22.54 10.12
CA LEU A 287 -20.41 23.42 9.25
C LEU A 287 -20.94 24.85 9.34
N ASP A 288 -20.04 25.83 9.36
CA ASP A 288 -20.38 27.23 9.13
C ASP A 288 -19.41 27.85 8.11
N PRO A 289 -19.83 28.97 7.44
CA PRO A 289 -19.03 29.58 6.40
C PRO A 289 -17.62 30.02 6.84
N GLN A 290 -17.45 30.45 8.08
CA GLN A 290 -16.16 30.91 8.60
C GLN A 290 -15.21 29.73 8.81
N LEU A 291 -15.70 28.66 9.47
CA LEU A 291 -14.97 27.42 9.63
C LEU A 291 -14.53 26.82 8.30
N ILE A 292 -15.43 26.77 7.31
CA ILE A 292 -15.10 26.30 5.96
C ILE A 292 -13.96 27.14 5.40
N ASN A 293 -14.08 28.46 5.36
CA ASN A 293 -13.07 29.35 4.78
C ASN A 293 -11.70 29.21 5.47
N HIS A 294 -11.66 29.04 6.78
CA HIS A 294 -10.40 28.90 7.53
C HIS A 294 -9.77 27.54 7.39
N THR A 295 -10.53 26.51 7.00
CA THR A 295 -10.06 25.11 6.94
C THR A 295 -10.00 24.53 5.51
N LEU A 296 -10.33 25.30 4.47
CA LEU A 296 -10.27 24.86 3.07
C LEU A 296 -8.91 24.27 2.69
N GLY A 297 -7.81 24.77 3.25
CA GLY A 297 -6.47 24.25 3.00
C GLY A 297 -6.21 22.83 3.55
N VAL A 298 -7.07 22.34 4.48
CA VAL A 298 -7.04 20.92 4.89
C VAL A 298 -7.64 20.03 3.82
N LEU A 299 -8.71 20.50 3.16
CA LEU A 299 -9.47 19.75 2.16
C LEU A 299 -8.87 19.88 0.75
N LEU A 300 -8.47 21.11 0.37
CA LEU A 300 -7.94 21.43 -0.97
C LEU A 300 -6.45 21.76 -0.88
N LYS A 301 -5.69 21.33 -1.89
CA LYS A 301 -4.22 21.45 -1.90
C LYS A 301 -3.69 22.41 -2.98
N TYR A 302 -4.59 23.08 -3.72
CA TYR A 302 -4.24 24.02 -4.77
C TYR A 302 -4.82 25.40 -4.47
N GLN A 303 -3.99 26.44 -4.58
CA GLN A 303 -4.36 27.82 -4.26
C GLN A 303 -5.53 28.32 -5.14
N ASP A 304 -5.55 27.92 -6.40
CA ASP A 304 -6.61 28.33 -7.35
C ASP A 304 -7.96 27.73 -6.96
N ASP A 305 -7.98 26.46 -6.52
CA ASP A 305 -9.19 25.80 -6.04
C ASP A 305 -9.71 26.45 -4.74
N ILE A 306 -8.78 26.77 -3.82
CA ILE A 306 -9.11 27.49 -2.58
C ILE A 306 -9.69 28.88 -2.91
N GLY A 307 -9.01 29.64 -3.78
CA GLY A 307 -9.45 30.98 -4.16
C GLY A 307 -10.83 31.01 -4.84
N ARG A 308 -11.17 29.99 -5.62
CA ARG A 308 -12.51 29.85 -6.25
C ARG A 308 -13.62 29.59 -5.24
N LEU A 309 -13.31 28.95 -4.11
CA LEU A 309 -14.29 28.55 -3.11
C LEU A 309 -14.38 29.52 -1.94
N GLN A 310 -13.36 30.34 -1.68
CA GLN A 310 -13.37 31.30 -0.57
C GLN A 310 -14.53 32.30 -0.66
N GLY A 311 -15.07 32.69 0.51
CA GLY A 311 -16.06 33.74 0.63
C GLY A 311 -17.48 33.28 0.30
N SER A 312 -18.11 33.95 -0.65
CA SER A 312 -19.54 33.75 -0.98
C SER A 312 -19.82 32.38 -1.61
N GLU A 313 -18.86 31.78 -2.32
CA GLU A 313 -19.07 30.51 -2.98
C GLU A 313 -19.17 29.34 -1.98
N ALA A 314 -18.30 29.31 -0.96
CA ALA A 314 -18.41 28.32 0.13
C ALA A 314 -19.74 28.46 0.87
N THR A 315 -20.17 29.69 1.14
CA THR A 315 -21.46 29.96 1.78
C THR A 315 -22.63 29.46 0.92
N ARG A 316 -22.62 29.78 -0.38
CA ARG A 316 -23.65 29.34 -1.33
C ARG A 316 -23.75 27.81 -1.40
N LEU A 317 -22.60 27.14 -1.44
CA LEU A 317 -22.54 25.69 -1.48
C LEU A 317 -23.10 25.05 -0.22
N LEU A 318 -22.77 25.60 0.95
CA LEU A 318 -23.30 25.12 2.24
C LEU A 318 -24.82 25.33 2.32
N GLU A 319 -25.33 26.48 1.90
CA GLU A 319 -26.77 26.74 1.85
C GLU A 319 -27.51 25.78 0.91
N GLN A 320 -26.89 25.43 -0.22
CA GLN A 320 -27.46 24.45 -1.14
C GLN A 320 -27.53 23.06 -0.49
N VAL A 321 -26.46 22.63 0.21
CA VAL A 321 -26.43 21.37 0.97
C VAL A 321 -27.56 21.33 2.00
N ARG A 322 -27.74 22.40 2.77
CA ARG A 322 -28.80 22.47 3.81
C ARG A 322 -30.20 22.47 3.23
N ARG A 323 -30.44 23.18 2.11
CA ARG A 323 -31.72 23.15 1.42
C ARG A 323 -32.09 21.76 0.89
N GLU A 324 -31.15 21.06 0.29
CA GLU A 324 -31.38 19.70 -0.22
C GLU A 324 -31.64 18.71 0.92
N ALA A 325 -30.90 18.81 2.03
CA ALA A 325 -31.14 18.00 3.21
C ALA A 325 -32.55 18.21 3.81
N SER A 326 -33.01 19.48 3.86
CA SER A 326 -34.34 19.82 4.36
C SER A 326 -35.47 19.38 3.43
N ALA A 327 -35.22 19.22 2.13
CA ALA A 327 -36.20 18.75 1.14
C ALA A 327 -36.33 17.22 1.11
N ALA A 328 -35.35 16.49 1.64
CA ALA A 328 -35.31 15.02 1.70
C ALA A 328 -35.90 14.42 3.01
N THR A 329 -36.21 15.30 3.99
CA THR A 329 -36.85 14.95 5.27
C THR A 329 -38.34 15.22 5.21
#